data_7bbbbb38b303413c299ea51037dc2659
#
_entry.id   7bbbbb38b303413c299ea51037dc2659
#
_cell.length_a   1.000
_cell.length_b   1.000
_cell.length_c   1.000
_cell.angle_alpha   90.00
_cell.angle_beta   90.00
_cell.angle_gamma   90.00
#
_symmetry.space_group_name_H-M   'P 1'
#
loop_
_entity.id
_entity.type
_entity.pdbx_description
1 polymer ?
#
loop_
_entity_poly.entity_id
_entity_poly.type
_entity_poly.pdbx_seq_one_letter_code
_entity_poly.pdbx_strand_id
1 'polypeptide(L)'
;HLSHSNPVQQPQELAQTIVQDFANTLPSIRRLLDGDVRAAYEGDPAAHSVDEVLLCYPGIFAIIYHRIAHQLYAQVPLLSRIISELAHSATGIDIHPGAQIGKGFFIDHGTGVVIGETCVIGERVRIYQAVTLGAKRFETNDDGGLKKDYIRHPIVEDDVVIYAGATILGRITIGRGSIIGGNVWLTHSVAAGSQILQSPNESYQKNHIAG
;
A
#
# COMPACT_ATOMS: atom_id res chain seq x y z
N HIS A 1 38.49 -23.64 -19.81
CA HIS A 1 37.33 -23.28 -18.97
C HIS A 1 36.21 -22.89 -19.89
N LEU A 2 35.32 -23.84 -20.21
CA LEU A 2 34.09 -23.60 -20.95
C LEU A 2 33.05 -23.05 -19.93
N SER A 3 32.74 -21.75 -20.03
CA SER A 3 31.59 -21.14 -19.35
C SER A 3 30.33 -21.79 -19.95
N HIS A 4 29.58 -22.54 -19.14
CA HIS A 4 28.22 -22.96 -19.49
C HIS A 4 27.35 -21.72 -19.50
N SER A 5 27.17 -21.10 -20.68
CA SER A 5 26.11 -20.14 -20.90
C SER A 5 24.77 -20.90 -20.82
N ASN A 6 23.93 -20.58 -19.85
CA ASN A 6 22.56 -21.04 -19.85
C ASN A 6 21.91 -20.68 -21.21
N PRO A 7 21.19 -21.59 -21.86
CA PRO A 7 20.51 -21.27 -23.11
C PRO A 7 19.58 -20.08 -22.87
N VAL A 8 19.77 -19.01 -23.64
CA VAL A 8 18.88 -17.85 -23.61
C VAL A 8 17.51 -18.37 -24.06
N GLN A 9 16.57 -18.40 -23.13
CA GLN A 9 15.20 -18.82 -23.40
C GLN A 9 14.62 -17.94 -24.50
N GLN A 10 13.98 -18.53 -25.50
CA GLN A 10 13.40 -17.74 -26.58
C GLN A 10 12.30 -16.82 -26.02
N PRO A 11 12.15 -15.57 -26.52
CA PRO A 11 11.19 -14.62 -25.97
C PRO A 11 9.75 -15.15 -25.93
N GLN A 12 9.37 -16.00 -26.86
CA GLN A 12 8.04 -16.62 -26.90
C GLN A 12 7.85 -17.66 -25.78
N GLU A 13 8.86 -18.48 -25.52
CA GLU A 13 8.81 -19.47 -24.42
C GLU A 13 8.74 -18.77 -23.05
N LEU A 14 9.54 -17.70 -22.88
CA LEU A 14 9.49 -16.89 -21.67
C LEU A 14 8.10 -16.25 -21.47
N ALA A 15 7.51 -15.67 -22.51
CA ALA A 15 6.18 -15.08 -22.45
C ALA A 15 5.11 -16.13 -22.09
N GLN A 16 5.18 -17.35 -22.66
CA GLN A 16 4.26 -18.44 -22.32
C GLN A 16 4.41 -18.85 -20.87
N THR A 17 5.63 -18.96 -20.36
CA THR A 17 5.89 -19.28 -18.96
C THR A 17 5.29 -18.21 -18.03
N ILE A 18 5.52 -16.93 -18.30
CA ILE A 18 4.96 -15.82 -17.52
C ILE A 18 3.42 -15.87 -17.49
N VAL A 19 2.80 -16.09 -18.66
CA VAL A 19 1.33 -16.19 -18.76
C VAL A 19 0.80 -17.38 -17.96
N GLN A 20 1.45 -18.55 -18.05
CA GLN A 20 1.06 -19.73 -17.30
C GLN A 20 1.21 -19.54 -15.80
N ASP A 21 2.35 -18.98 -15.36
CA ASP A 21 2.61 -18.68 -13.95
C ASP A 21 1.56 -17.71 -13.41
N PHE A 22 1.28 -16.64 -14.15
CA PHE A 22 0.22 -15.69 -13.78
C PHE A 22 -1.15 -16.36 -13.69
N ALA A 23 -1.53 -17.18 -14.67
CA ALA A 23 -2.81 -17.89 -14.65
C ALA A 23 -2.96 -18.80 -13.41
N ASN A 24 -1.88 -19.43 -12.97
CA ASN A 24 -1.85 -20.24 -11.75
C ASN A 24 -2.06 -19.42 -10.47
N THR A 25 -1.82 -18.09 -10.49
CA THR A 25 -2.06 -17.21 -9.33
C THR A 25 -3.52 -16.76 -9.20
N LEU A 26 -4.34 -16.82 -10.25
CA LEU A 26 -5.71 -16.29 -10.26
C LEU A 26 -6.59 -16.82 -9.12
N PRO A 27 -6.57 -18.12 -8.74
CA PRO A 27 -7.36 -18.60 -7.61
C PRO A 27 -6.93 -17.99 -6.26
N SER A 28 -5.65 -17.66 -6.09
CA SER A 28 -5.15 -17.00 -4.87
C SER A 28 -5.51 -15.52 -4.85
N ILE A 29 -5.39 -14.82 -5.98
CA ILE A 29 -5.87 -13.44 -6.13
C ILE A 29 -7.36 -13.37 -5.77
N ARG A 30 -8.18 -14.27 -6.30
CA ARG A 30 -9.62 -14.34 -6.00
C ARG A 30 -9.88 -14.46 -4.49
N ARG A 31 -9.17 -15.35 -3.79
CA ARG A 31 -9.33 -15.51 -2.33
C ARG A 31 -8.94 -14.28 -1.54
N LEU A 32 -7.90 -13.55 -1.97
CA LEU A 32 -7.50 -12.29 -1.35
C LEU A 32 -8.57 -11.22 -1.54
N LEU A 33 -9.08 -11.07 -2.77
CA LEU A 33 -10.13 -10.11 -3.11
C LEU A 33 -11.45 -10.39 -2.36
N ASP A 34 -11.85 -11.66 -2.22
CA ASP A 34 -13.00 -12.04 -1.41
C ASP A 34 -12.84 -11.56 0.06
N GLY A 35 -11.61 -11.61 0.58
CA GLY A 35 -11.28 -11.09 1.91
C GLY A 35 -11.31 -9.56 1.98
N ASP A 36 -10.81 -8.88 0.96
CA ASP A 36 -10.75 -7.41 0.90
C ASP A 36 -12.16 -6.81 0.77
N VAL A 37 -13.01 -7.39 -0.09
CA VAL A 37 -14.42 -6.97 -0.26
C VAL A 37 -15.21 -7.18 1.04
N ARG A 38 -15.01 -8.31 1.73
CA ARG A 38 -15.66 -8.55 3.03
C ARG A 38 -15.21 -7.55 4.10
N ALA A 39 -13.91 -7.28 4.18
CA ALA A 39 -13.38 -6.30 5.12
C ALA A 39 -13.97 -4.89 4.90
N ALA A 40 -14.17 -4.51 3.64
CA ALA A 40 -14.81 -3.25 3.29
C ALA A 40 -16.31 -3.25 3.66
N TYR A 41 -17.03 -4.32 3.33
CA TYR A 41 -18.46 -4.45 3.67
C TYR A 41 -18.71 -4.43 5.18
N GLU A 42 -17.90 -5.18 5.93
CA GLU A 42 -18.01 -5.24 7.41
C GLU A 42 -17.50 -3.98 8.09
N GLY A 43 -16.58 -3.29 7.42
CA GLY A 43 -15.90 -2.12 7.96
C GLY A 43 -16.59 -0.79 7.71
N ASP A 44 -17.49 -0.69 6.74
CA ASP A 44 -18.21 0.53 6.41
C ASP A 44 -19.70 0.39 6.74
N PRO A 45 -20.21 1.13 7.74
CA PRO A 45 -21.62 1.08 8.09
C PRO A 45 -22.55 1.62 6.97
N ALA A 46 -22.02 2.33 5.96
CA ALA A 46 -22.78 2.81 4.81
C ALA A 46 -22.97 1.76 3.71
N ALA A 47 -22.22 0.65 3.75
CA ALA A 47 -22.30 -0.40 2.75
C ALA A 47 -23.60 -1.24 2.90
N HIS A 48 -24.45 -1.24 1.88
CA HIS A 48 -25.70 -1.99 1.89
C HIS A 48 -25.58 -3.43 1.38
N SER A 49 -24.58 -3.69 0.52
CA SER A 49 -24.35 -5.02 -0.03
C SER A 49 -22.89 -5.23 -0.44
N VAL A 50 -22.50 -6.50 -0.54
CA VAL A 50 -21.19 -6.91 -1.06
C VAL A 50 -21.03 -6.50 -2.53
N ASP A 51 -22.12 -6.54 -3.31
CA ASP A 51 -22.11 -6.13 -4.73
C ASP A 51 -21.86 -4.63 -4.88
N GLU A 52 -22.46 -3.80 -4.01
CA GLU A 52 -22.21 -2.37 -3.96
C GLU A 52 -20.72 -2.08 -3.71
N VAL A 53 -20.14 -2.74 -2.71
CA VAL A 53 -18.71 -2.61 -2.38
C VAL A 53 -17.83 -3.01 -3.56
N LEU A 54 -18.12 -4.16 -4.17
CA LEU A 54 -17.34 -4.66 -5.31
C LEU A 54 -17.38 -3.72 -6.52
N LEU A 55 -18.55 -3.14 -6.82
CA LEU A 55 -18.78 -2.38 -8.05
C LEU A 55 -18.52 -0.87 -7.91
N CYS A 56 -18.63 -0.33 -6.70
CA CYS A 56 -18.64 1.12 -6.49
C CYS A 56 -17.45 1.66 -5.69
N TYR A 57 -16.78 0.83 -4.87
CA TYR A 57 -15.75 1.34 -3.97
C TYR A 57 -14.39 1.53 -4.69
N PRO A 58 -13.84 2.76 -4.72
CA PRO A 58 -12.57 3.04 -5.39
C PRO A 58 -11.40 2.28 -4.75
N GLY A 59 -11.44 2.04 -3.42
CA GLY A 59 -10.44 1.23 -2.74
C GLY A 59 -10.42 -0.22 -3.22
N ILE A 60 -11.59 -0.81 -3.51
CA ILE A 60 -11.68 -2.16 -4.07
C ILE A 60 -11.17 -2.19 -5.52
N PHE A 61 -11.52 -1.19 -6.32
CA PHE A 61 -10.98 -1.07 -7.67
C PHE A 61 -9.44 -1.01 -7.65
N ALA A 62 -8.86 -0.17 -6.81
CA ALA A 62 -7.42 -0.03 -6.69
C ALA A 62 -6.73 -1.34 -6.23
N ILE A 63 -7.31 -2.06 -5.25
CA ILE A 63 -6.71 -3.30 -4.74
C ILE A 63 -6.82 -4.45 -5.74
N ILE A 64 -7.87 -4.52 -6.57
CA ILE A 64 -7.98 -5.48 -7.68
C ILE A 64 -6.78 -5.32 -8.62
N TYR A 65 -6.51 -4.10 -9.07
CA TYR A 65 -5.39 -3.80 -9.95
C TYR A 65 -4.04 -4.09 -9.27
N HIS A 66 -3.90 -3.72 -8.00
CA HIS A 66 -2.69 -4.02 -7.24
C HIS A 66 -2.43 -5.53 -7.12
N ARG A 67 -3.44 -6.35 -6.75
CA ARG A 67 -3.30 -7.81 -6.62
C ARG A 67 -2.83 -8.46 -7.94
N ILE A 68 -3.30 -7.94 -9.08
CA ILE A 68 -2.87 -8.38 -10.42
C ILE A 68 -1.44 -7.90 -10.71
N ALA A 69 -1.18 -6.60 -10.55
CA ALA A 69 0.10 -5.98 -10.84
C ALA A 69 1.24 -6.57 -10.00
N HIS A 70 0.99 -6.86 -8.73
CA HIS A 70 1.96 -7.44 -7.80
C HIS A 70 2.48 -8.80 -8.27
N GLN A 71 1.63 -9.66 -8.81
CA GLN A 71 2.06 -10.98 -9.31
C GLN A 71 2.98 -10.89 -10.54
N LEU A 72 2.85 -9.82 -11.31
CA LEU A 72 3.64 -9.59 -12.52
C LEU A 72 4.93 -8.80 -12.24
N TYR A 73 5.06 -8.17 -11.07
CA TYR A 73 6.09 -7.16 -10.83
C TYR A 73 7.51 -7.69 -10.97
N ALA A 74 7.79 -8.89 -10.48
CA ALA A 74 9.12 -9.48 -10.55
C ALA A 74 9.55 -9.87 -11.97
N GLN A 75 8.60 -10.20 -12.85
CA GLN A 75 8.88 -10.74 -14.19
C GLN A 75 8.75 -9.67 -15.28
N VAL A 76 7.76 -8.79 -15.17
CA VAL A 76 7.46 -7.75 -16.16
C VAL A 76 7.13 -6.40 -15.49
N PRO A 77 8.12 -5.77 -14.83
CA PRO A 77 7.91 -4.62 -13.95
C PRO A 77 7.26 -3.42 -14.68
N LEU A 78 7.60 -3.18 -15.94
CA LEU A 78 7.00 -2.09 -16.71
C LEU A 78 5.50 -2.28 -16.93
N LEU A 79 5.07 -3.49 -17.31
CA LEU A 79 3.65 -3.81 -17.47
C LEU A 79 2.92 -3.69 -16.12
N SER A 80 3.53 -4.19 -15.06
CA SER A 80 3.03 -4.08 -13.71
C SER A 80 2.82 -2.62 -13.28
N ARG A 81 3.79 -1.73 -13.58
CA ARG A 81 3.65 -0.28 -13.34
C ARG A 81 2.51 0.33 -14.14
N ILE A 82 2.36 -0.01 -15.42
CA ILE A 82 1.26 0.48 -16.27
C ILE A 82 -0.10 0.10 -15.66
N ILE A 83 -0.25 -1.15 -15.19
CA ILE A 83 -1.48 -1.62 -14.54
C ILE A 83 -1.77 -0.78 -13.27
N SER A 84 -0.76 -0.52 -12.42
CA SER A 84 -0.92 0.31 -11.23
C SER A 84 -1.32 1.75 -11.56
N GLU A 85 -0.72 2.37 -12.59
CA GLU A 85 -1.04 3.74 -13.00
C GLU A 85 -2.46 3.88 -13.59
N LEU A 86 -3.01 2.83 -14.19
CA LEU A 86 -4.43 2.82 -14.61
C LEU A 86 -5.37 2.95 -13.40
N ALA A 87 -5.08 2.22 -12.31
CA ALA A 87 -5.85 2.34 -11.08
C ALA A 87 -5.65 3.70 -10.41
N HIS A 88 -4.40 4.18 -10.34
CA HIS A 88 -4.06 5.49 -9.80
C HIS A 88 -4.80 6.62 -10.52
N SER A 89 -4.80 6.63 -11.85
CA SER A 89 -5.51 7.64 -12.65
C SER A 89 -7.02 7.62 -12.47
N ALA A 90 -7.60 6.44 -12.23
CA ALA A 90 -9.04 6.28 -12.06
C ALA A 90 -9.54 6.60 -10.65
N THR A 91 -8.69 6.43 -9.62
CA THR A 91 -9.11 6.46 -8.20
C THR A 91 -8.42 7.53 -7.37
N GLY A 92 -7.28 8.05 -7.83
CA GLY A 92 -6.39 8.87 -7.00
C GLY A 92 -5.68 8.08 -5.88
N ILE A 93 -5.63 6.74 -5.98
CA ILE A 93 -4.96 5.84 -5.04
C ILE A 93 -3.70 5.29 -5.71
N ASP A 94 -2.53 5.69 -5.20
CA ASP A 94 -1.22 5.26 -5.72
C ASP A 94 -0.67 4.10 -4.89
N ILE A 95 -0.74 2.88 -5.43
CA ILE A 95 -0.13 1.70 -4.81
C ILE A 95 0.96 1.17 -5.73
N HIS A 96 2.22 1.23 -5.26
CA HIS A 96 3.32 0.64 -6.01
C HIS A 96 3.17 -0.89 -6.08
N PRO A 97 3.34 -1.54 -7.26
CA PRO A 97 3.12 -2.98 -7.41
C PRO A 97 4.09 -3.84 -6.59
N GLY A 98 5.22 -3.31 -6.14
CA GLY A 98 6.15 -3.98 -5.24
C GLY A 98 5.69 -4.07 -3.78
N ALA A 99 4.69 -3.29 -3.37
CA ALA A 99 4.16 -3.34 -2.02
C ALA A 99 3.56 -4.73 -1.70
N GLN A 100 3.85 -5.24 -0.51
CA GLN A 100 3.29 -6.50 -0.01
C GLN A 100 2.07 -6.18 0.86
N ILE A 101 0.91 -6.70 0.49
CA ILE A 101 -0.35 -6.39 1.19
C ILE A 101 -1.05 -7.69 1.57
N GLY A 102 -1.30 -7.89 2.86
CA GLY A 102 -2.00 -9.04 3.44
C GLY A 102 -3.48 -9.10 3.06
N LYS A 103 -4.18 -10.10 3.59
CA LYS A 103 -5.60 -10.36 3.36
C LYS A 103 -6.48 -9.40 4.16
N GLY A 104 -7.64 -9.04 3.61
CA GLY A 104 -8.62 -8.22 4.30
C GLY A 104 -8.19 -6.76 4.41
N PHE A 105 -7.47 -6.28 3.42
CA PHE A 105 -7.05 -4.88 3.36
C PHE A 105 -8.19 -4.00 2.87
N PHE A 106 -8.50 -2.95 3.64
CA PHE A 106 -9.57 -2.02 3.31
C PHE A 106 -9.07 -0.58 3.23
N ILE A 107 -9.26 0.05 2.07
CA ILE A 107 -9.06 1.48 1.84
C ILE A 107 -10.43 2.14 1.79
N ASP A 108 -10.73 2.96 2.78
CA ASP A 108 -11.97 3.73 2.84
C ASP A 108 -11.77 5.11 2.20
N HIS A 109 -12.69 5.51 1.30
CA HIS A 109 -12.62 6.68 0.42
C HIS A 109 -11.41 6.62 -0.54
N GLY A 110 -10.21 6.72 -0.04
CA GLY A 110 -8.94 6.39 -0.69
C GLY A 110 -8.26 7.52 -1.44
N THR A 111 -8.93 8.58 -1.86
CA THR A 111 -8.30 9.67 -2.62
C THR A 111 -7.04 10.18 -1.94
N GLY A 112 -5.92 10.21 -2.68
CA GLY A 112 -4.63 10.69 -2.19
C GLY A 112 -3.87 9.70 -1.30
N VAL A 113 -4.28 8.44 -1.22
CA VAL A 113 -3.48 7.37 -0.60
C VAL A 113 -2.24 7.12 -1.42
N VAL A 114 -1.08 6.99 -0.76
CA VAL A 114 0.20 6.61 -1.37
C VAL A 114 0.82 5.46 -0.59
N ILE A 115 1.08 4.33 -1.25
CA ILE A 115 1.75 3.16 -0.69
C ILE A 115 3.01 2.85 -1.49
N GLY A 116 4.18 3.07 -0.88
CA GLY A 116 5.48 2.94 -1.53
C GLY A 116 5.92 1.49 -1.77
N GLU A 117 6.88 1.33 -2.68
CA GLU A 117 7.37 0.06 -3.23
C GLU A 117 7.69 -1.03 -2.20
N THR A 118 8.39 -0.68 -1.13
CA THR A 118 8.87 -1.65 -0.14
C THR A 118 8.03 -1.70 1.13
N CYS A 119 6.78 -1.19 1.07
CA CYS A 119 5.82 -1.35 2.16
C CYS A 119 5.51 -2.84 2.38
N VAL A 120 5.36 -3.19 3.65
CA VAL A 120 4.83 -4.49 4.08
C VAL A 120 3.62 -4.22 4.95
N ILE A 121 2.45 -4.64 4.50
CA ILE A 121 1.17 -4.44 5.19
C ILE A 121 0.60 -5.81 5.55
N GLY A 122 0.29 -6.02 6.81
CA GLY A 122 -0.26 -7.24 7.36
C GLY A 122 -1.73 -7.47 6.97
N GLU A 123 -2.38 -8.35 7.71
CA GLU A 123 -3.79 -8.70 7.50
C GLU A 123 -4.74 -7.74 8.24
N ARG A 124 -5.95 -7.56 7.70
CA ARG A 124 -7.06 -6.76 8.29
C ARG A 124 -6.66 -5.33 8.65
N VAL A 125 -5.77 -4.75 7.85
CA VAL A 125 -5.38 -3.36 7.99
C VAL A 125 -6.41 -2.47 7.29
N ARG A 126 -6.79 -1.37 7.95
CA ARG A 126 -7.68 -0.34 7.40
C ARG A 126 -6.94 0.98 7.29
N ILE A 127 -7.07 1.64 6.15
CA ILE A 127 -6.57 2.99 5.94
C ILE A 127 -7.64 3.88 5.32
N TYR A 128 -7.54 5.17 5.57
CA TYR A 128 -8.46 6.18 5.05
C TYR A 128 -7.77 7.04 3.99
N GLN A 129 -8.54 7.99 3.40
CA GLN A 129 -8.04 8.89 2.37
C GLN A 129 -6.79 9.67 2.81
N ALA A 130 -5.94 10.03 1.84
CA ALA A 130 -4.72 10.81 2.01
C ALA A 130 -3.67 10.21 2.97
N VAL A 131 -3.78 8.92 3.32
CA VAL A 131 -2.72 8.23 4.08
C VAL A 131 -1.51 8.03 3.19
N THR A 132 -0.32 8.38 3.70
CA THR A 132 0.95 8.17 3.01
C THR A 132 1.83 7.19 3.79
N LEU A 133 2.19 6.07 3.15
CA LEU A 133 3.21 5.12 3.60
C LEU A 133 4.45 5.30 2.72
N GLY A 134 5.33 6.23 3.09
CA GLY A 134 6.39 6.76 2.25
C GLY A 134 7.80 6.53 2.77
N ALA A 135 8.80 6.97 1.98
CA ALA A 135 10.18 7.04 2.42
C ALA A 135 10.44 8.34 3.21
N LYS A 136 11.26 8.25 4.26
CA LYS A 136 11.64 9.43 5.08
C LYS A 136 12.73 10.28 4.40
N ARG A 137 13.65 9.61 3.71
CA ARG A 137 14.78 10.21 2.98
C ARG A 137 15.25 9.25 1.92
N PHE A 138 16.03 9.77 0.97
CA PHE A 138 16.63 8.97 -0.08
C PHE A 138 18.14 8.91 0.14
N GLU A 139 18.70 7.70 0.08
CA GLU A 139 20.14 7.47 0.10
C GLU A 139 20.76 7.84 -1.25
N THR A 140 21.99 8.31 -1.23
CA THR A 140 22.78 8.62 -2.43
C THR A 140 23.94 7.64 -2.56
N ASN A 141 24.33 7.36 -3.80
CA ASN A 141 25.56 6.66 -4.13
C ASN A 141 26.77 7.60 -4.02
N ASP A 142 27.99 7.08 -4.16
CA ASP A 142 29.23 7.85 -4.13
C ASP A 142 29.33 8.89 -5.25
N ASP A 143 28.62 8.69 -6.37
CA ASP A 143 28.52 9.60 -7.51
C ASP A 143 27.46 10.72 -7.32
N GLY A 144 26.75 10.75 -6.18
CA GLY A 144 25.70 11.69 -5.87
C GLY A 144 24.32 11.34 -6.46
N GLY A 145 24.20 10.26 -7.24
CA GLY A 145 22.94 9.75 -7.74
C GLY A 145 22.11 9.08 -6.63
N LEU A 146 20.78 9.04 -6.79
CA LEU A 146 19.90 8.36 -5.84
C LEU A 146 20.14 6.84 -5.90
N LYS A 147 20.39 6.23 -4.75
CA LYS A 147 20.45 4.78 -4.59
C LYS A 147 19.11 4.16 -4.94
N LYS A 148 19.10 3.12 -5.76
CA LYS A 148 17.92 2.36 -6.16
C LYS A 148 17.82 1.07 -5.36
N ASP A 149 16.69 0.39 -5.44
CA ASP A 149 16.48 -1.00 -5.00
C ASP A 149 16.83 -1.28 -3.52
N TYR A 150 16.49 -0.34 -2.61
CA TYR A 150 16.65 -0.54 -1.17
C TYR A 150 15.34 -0.39 -0.41
N ILE A 151 15.29 -1.03 0.76
CA ILE A 151 14.11 -1.04 1.63
C ILE A 151 14.02 0.31 2.37
N ARG A 152 12.91 1.05 2.18
CA ARG A 152 12.74 2.43 2.66
C ARG A 152 11.34 2.81 3.16
N HIS A 153 10.36 1.90 3.04
CA HIS A 153 8.96 2.18 3.37
C HIS A 153 8.50 1.43 4.62
N PRO A 154 7.41 1.84 5.27
CA PRO A 154 6.93 1.27 6.53
C PRO A 154 6.57 -0.21 6.47
N ILE A 155 6.61 -0.84 7.67
CA ILE A 155 5.93 -2.09 7.97
C ILE A 155 4.70 -1.75 8.82
N VAL A 156 3.54 -2.22 8.40
CA VAL A 156 2.28 -2.12 9.12
C VAL A 156 1.85 -3.53 9.48
N GLU A 157 1.81 -3.86 10.77
CA GLU A 157 1.41 -5.20 11.21
C GLU A 157 -0.12 -5.38 11.12
N ASP A 158 -0.61 -6.58 11.51
CA ASP A 158 -2.03 -6.93 11.41
C ASP A 158 -2.91 -6.04 12.27
N ASP A 159 -4.19 -5.93 11.90
CA ASP A 159 -5.26 -5.29 12.68
C ASP A 159 -5.02 -3.79 12.96
N VAL A 160 -4.17 -3.12 12.18
CA VAL A 160 -3.86 -1.69 12.34
C VAL A 160 -4.91 -0.84 11.62
N VAL A 161 -5.29 0.29 12.24
CA VAL A 161 -6.16 1.31 11.64
C VAL A 161 -5.37 2.62 11.52
N ILE A 162 -5.34 3.19 10.31
CA ILE A 162 -4.66 4.47 10.02
C ILE A 162 -5.67 5.45 9.46
N TYR A 163 -5.98 6.49 10.24
CA TYR A 163 -6.96 7.50 9.88
C TYR A 163 -6.44 8.53 8.88
N ALA A 164 -7.39 9.26 8.30
CA ALA A 164 -7.21 10.17 7.18
C ALA A 164 -6.05 11.15 7.34
N GLY A 165 -5.28 11.34 6.27
CA GLY A 165 -4.20 12.31 6.22
C GLY A 165 -2.95 11.95 7.03
N ALA A 166 -2.92 10.79 7.69
CA ALA A 166 -1.72 10.37 8.42
C ALA A 166 -0.55 10.11 7.45
N THR A 167 0.63 10.60 7.80
CA THR A 167 1.87 10.45 7.03
C THR A 167 2.88 9.64 7.83
N ILE A 168 3.20 8.45 7.35
CA ILE A 168 4.09 7.49 7.99
C ILE A 168 5.31 7.27 7.09
N LEU A 169 6.50 7.66 7.57
CA LEU A 169 7.69 7.73 6.73
C LEU A 169 8.87 6.93 7.28
N GLY A 170 9.52 6.22 6.36
CA GLY A 170 10.74 5.47 6.62
C GLY A 170 10.49 4.00 6.94
N ARG A 171 11.58 3.23 7.11
CA ARG A 171 11.49 1.80 7.48
C ARG A 171 11.21 1.64 8.97
N ILE A 172 10.01 2.02 9.39
CA ILE A 172 9.49 1.91 10.75
C ILE A 172 8.39 0.86 10.81
N THR A 173 8.12 0.34 11.99
CA THR A 173 7.07 -0.66 12.22
C THR A 173 5.93 -0.05 13.03
N ILE A 174 4.72 -0.17 12.51
CA ILE A 174 3.49 0.09 13.24
C ILE A 174 3.01 -1.25 13.79
N GLY A 175 3.12 -1.42 15.11
CA GLY A 175 2.82 -2.69 15.78
C GLY A 175 1.34 -3.07 15.69
N ARG A 176 1.07 -4.37 15.74
CA ARG A 176 -0.27 -4.98 15.62
C ARG A 176 -1.32 -4.28 16.47
N GLY A 177 -2.52 -4.11 15.91
CA GLY A 177 -3.67 -3.55 16.60
C GLY A 177 -3.53 -2.08 16.98
N SER A 178 -2.54 -1.38 16.44
CA SER A 178 -2.35 0.06 16.70
C SER A 178 -3.37 0.91 15.94
N ILE A 179 -3.65 2.08 16.51
CA ILE A 179 -4.51 3.11 15.92
C ILE A 179 -3.67 4.37 15.71
N ILE A 180 -3.55 4.80 14.45
CA ILE A 180 -2.89 6.05 14.08
C ILE A 180 -3.98 7.06 13.71
N GLY A 181 -4.09 8.12 14.48
CA GLY A 181 -5.08 9.19 14.30
C GLY A 181 -4.87 10.01 13.05
N GLY A 182 -5.89 10.75 12.65
CA GLY A 182 -5.85 11.61 11.47
C GLY A 182 -4.77 12.68 11.54
N ASN A 183 -4.15 12.97 10.38
CA ASN A 183 -3.11 13.98 10.23
C ASN A 183 -1.87 13.78 11.11
N VAL A 184 -1.65 12.59 11.66
CA VAL A 184 -0.45 12.27 12.43
C VAL A 184 0.75 12.16 11.48
N TRP A 185 1.86 12.82 11.85
CA TRP A 185 3.15 12.69 11.18
C TRP A 185 4.05 11.76 12.00
N LEU A 186 4.34 10.55 11.48
CA LEU A 186 5.06 9.51 12.23
C LEU A 186 6.32 9.06 11.49
N THR A 187 7.46 9.08 12.20
CA THR A 187 8.78 8.72 11.64
C THR A 187 9.58 7.78 12.55
N HIS A 188 8.91 7.15 13.52
CA HIS A 188 9.50 6.17 14.42
C HIS A 188 8.52 5.03 14.68
N SER A 189 9.05 3.85 15.01
CA SER A 189 8.22 2.67 15.26
C SER A 189 7.37 2.83 16.53
N VAL A 190 6.21 2.17 16.52
CA VAL A 190 5.30 2.11 17.67
C VAL A 190 5.02 0.65 18.05
N ALA A 191 4.86 0.39 19.32
CA ALA A 191 4.58 -0.95 19.84
C ALA A 191 3.17 -1.41 19.47
N ALA A 192 2.90 -2.71 19.57
CA ALA A 192 1.57 -3.25 19.38
C ALA A 192 0.55 -2.63 20.34
N GLY A 193 -0.67 -2.39 19.88
CA GLY A 193 -1.76 -1.77 20.63
C GLY A 193 -1.59 -0.27 20.93
N SER A 194 -0.65 0.40 20.27
CA SER A 194 -0.44 1.84 20.45
C SER A 194 -1.59 2.67 19.90
N GLN A 195 -1.92 3.77 20.59
CA GLN A 195 -2.82 4.80 20.10
C GLN A 195 -2.04 6.10 19.95
N ILE A 196 -1.78 6.50 18.71
CA ILE A 196 -1.06 7.72 18.39
C ILE A 196 -2.04 8.73 17.84
N LEU A 197 -2.31 9.78 18.60
CA LEU A 197 -3.26 10.84 18.23
C LEU A 197 -2.50 12.15 18.00
N GLN A 198 -3.07 13.01 17.20
CA GLN A 198 -2.60 14.38 17.08
C GLN A 198 -2.79 15.08 18.43
N SER A 199 -1.75 15.78 18.92
CA SER A 199 -1.90 16.59 20.13
C SER A 199 -3.06 17.58 19.93
N PRO A 200 -3.93 17.80 20.94
CA PRO A 200 -4.92 18.86 20.86
C PRO A 200 -4.19 20.15 20.52
N ASN A 201 -4.69 20.91 19.54
CA ASN A 201 -4.17 22.23 19.25
C ASN A 201 -4.20 23.03 20.55
N GLU A 202 -3.04 23.47 21.04
CA GLU A 202 -3.01 24.56 22.01
C GLU A 202 -3.71 25.74 21.29
N SER A 203 -4.91 26.05 21.75
CA SER A 203 -5.64 27.20 21.25
C SER A 203 -4.73 28.41 21.45
N TYR A 204 -4.37 29.09 20.38
CA TYR A 204 -3.70 30.39 20.44
C TYR A 204 -4.63 31.32 21.23
N GLN A 205 -4.42 31.42 22.55
CA GLN A 205 -4.97 32.52 23.32
C GLN A 205 -4.20 33.77 22.85
N LYS A 206 -4.83 34.54 21.96
CA LYS A 206 -4.44 35.95 21.75
C LYS A 206 -4.59 36.63 23.09
N ASN A 207 -3.50 36.85 23.79
CA ASN A 207 -3.45 37.84 24.85
C ASN A 207 -3.75 39.21 24.20
N HIS A 208 -4.99 39.67 24.36
CA HIS A 208 -5.30 41.07 24.17
C HIS A 208 -4.53 41.82 25.25
N ILE A 209 -3.39 42.36 24.88
CA ILE A 209 -2.75 43.43 25.63
C ILE A 209 -3.65 44.64 25.42
N ALA A 210 -4.47 44.94 26.43
CA ALA A 210 -5.14 46.21 26.53
C ALA A 210 -4.07 47.27 26.74
N GLY A 211 -3.94 48.19 25.79
CA GLY A 211 -3.24 49.44 25.93
C GLY A 211 -4.25 50.58 26.02
#